data_736c5e7ebeacafe3cf729bdeee837775
#
_entry.id   736c5e7ebeacafe3cf729bdeee837775
#
_cell.length_a   1.000
_cell.length_b   1.000
_cell.length_c   1.000
_cell.angle_alpha   90.00
_cell.angle_beta   90.00
_cell.angle_gamma   90.00
#
_symmetry.space_group_name_H-M   'P 1'
#
loop_
_entity.id
_entity.type
_entity.pdbx_description
1 polymer ?
#
loop_
_entity_poly.entity_id
_entity_poly.type
_entity_poly.pdbx_seq_one_letter_code
_entity_poly.pdbx_strand_id
1 'polypeptide(L)'
;MDFDKLVNNNGIYLYEDNNFNTISIKLNFYGGAGNRENVILDVLCVYLKLCNKNFNSDEEIKNRKKELYYLNLYFGNQFYGKQKIVSLSANLISPNVIDDDYSESAFEFIRQMLKEPDFTNQEVLELSKRRLLSYIKSNLSDNDVCARKMYYQNVLYEDNKEYENSVDIDYISNLINSITLDDLKKQYDYFINNFHSGLVFGNISLEQFNNFVNCISLTPINEYFNYKKRVSAKEGDIEIEKNCEQSYIYVTYDINNLTYPQLILLEKILNSSLGLCFQILREKYGLVYYSYACMMYYFKKIYFYGEIDKEKKEDFLKAVDEIIDILNNKDLLNKLISLAKEEIESGEVTLSEDRYRMINSIDDYLLKYFGVENRTEIYQQINKLTVDDLIKSTKTLKRKNVFMVRSKSDE
;
A
#
# COMPACT_ATOMS: atom_id res chain seq x y z
N MET A 1 -17.66 11.04 5.15
CA MET A 1 -16.61 11.24 6.17
C MET A 1 -16.25 12.72 6.19
N ASP A 2 -16.23 13.32 7.36
CA ASP A 2 -16.02 14.76 7.54
C ASP A 2 -14.61 15.01 8.12
N PHE A 3 -13.69 15.49 7.28
CA PHE A 3 -12.31 15.77 7.68
C PHE A 3 -12.19 17.06 8.52
N ASP A 4 -13.24 17.91 8.55
CA ASP A 4 -13.26 19.11 9.39
C ASP A 4 -13.34 18.76 10.90
N LYS A 5 -13.63 17.48 11.21
CA LYS A 5 -13.60 16.94 12.58
C LYS A 5 -12.20 16.58 13.07
N LEU A 6 -11.18 16.60 12.21
CA LEU A 6 -9.82 16.29 12.60
C LEU A 6 -9.27 17.37 13.53
N VAL A 7 -8.91 16.98 14.74
CA VAL A 7 -8.23 17.85 15.71
C VAL A 7 -6.74 17.59 15.64
N ASN A 8 -5.96 18.60 15.29
CA ASN A 8 -4.51 18.49 15.20
C ASN A 8 -3.83 18.94 16.49
N ASN A 9 -2.94 18.11 17.01
CA ASN A 9 -2.00 18.47 18.05
C ASN A 9 -0.60 18.00 17.64
N ASN A 10 0.29 18.91 17.31
CA ASN A 10 1.69 18.67 16.96
C ASN A 10 1.90 17.62 15.84
N GLY A 11 1.09 17.69 14.78
CA GLY A 11 1.16 16.78 13.63
C GLY A 11 0.52 15.41 13.86
N ILE A 12 -0.05 15.17 15.03
CA ILE A 12 -0.89 14.01 15.30
C ILE A 12 -2.35 14.48 15.27
N TYR A 13 -3.18 13.76 14.53
CA TYR A 13 -4.56 14.11 14.28
C TYR A 13 -5.49 13.14 14.99
N LEU A 14 -6.49 13.68 15.69
CA LEU A 14 -7.57 12.91 16.29
C LEU A 14 -8.78 12.91 15.36
N TYR A 15 -9.31 11.71 15.08
CA TYR A 15 -10.67 11.53 14.58
C TYR A 15 -11.46 10.73 15.63
N GLU A 16 -12.24 11.44 16.45
CA GLU A 16 -13.09 10.81 17.47
C GLU A 16 -14.30 10.15 16.81
N ASP A 17 -14.49 8.86 17.09
CA ASP A 17 -15.65 8.09 16.63
C ASP A 17 -16.05 7.05 17.69
N ASN A 18 -17.13 7.36 18.40
CA ASN A 18 -17.65 6.55 19.50
C ASN A 18 -18.44 5.30 19.05
N ASN A 19 -18.60 5.10 17.75
CA ASN A 19 -19.21 3.88 17.20
C ASN A 19 -18.27 2.67 17.30
N PHE A 20 -16.97 2.90 17.54
CA PHE A 20 -15.99 1.83 17.65
C PHE A 20 -15.52 1.64 19.10
N ASN A 21 -15.48 0.39 19.55
CA ASN A 21 -14.99 0.02 20.88
C ASN A 21 -13.45 -0.04 20.97
N THR A 22 -12.76 0.49 19.97
CA THR A 22 -11.30 0.42 19.87
C THR A 22 -10.71 1.75 19.44
N ILE A 23 -9.43 1.93 19.81
CA ILE A 23 -8.59 3.03 19.34
C ILE A 23 -7.57 2.47 18.36
N SER A 24 -7.41 3.11 17.22
CA SER A 24 -6.33 2.85 16.27
C SER A 24 -5.37 4.02 16.24
N ILE A 25 -4.10 3.75 16.39
CA ILE A 25 -3.01 4.74 16.33
C ILE A 25 -2.12 4.38 15.16
N LYS A 26 -1.78 5.35 14.33
CA LYS A 26 -0.81 5.20 13.24
C LYS A 26 0.13 6.40 13.23
N LEU A 27 1.43 6.16 13.31
CA LEU A 27 2.47 7.18 13.26
C LEU A 27 3.34 6.92 12.04
N ASN A 28 3.48 7.89 11.16
CA ASN A 28 4.17 7.77 9.87
C ASN A 28 5.48 8.55 9.89
N PHE A 29 6.52 7.91 9.42
CA PHE A 29 7.88 8.45 9.38
C PHE A 29 8.47 8.23 7.98
N TYR A 30 9.33 9.15 7.55
CA TYR A 30 10.08 8.93 6.33
C TYR A 30 11.25 8.00 6.58
N GLY A 31 11.31 6.94 5.81
CA GLY A 31 12.33 5.92 5.93
C GLY A 31 13.53 6.08 4.98
N GLY A 32 13.39 6.88 3.92
CA GLY A 32 14.42 7.02 2.90
C GLY A 32 13.99 6.52 1.52
N ALA A 33 14.90 6.52 0.55
CA ALA A 33 14.60 6.20 -0.85
C ALA A 33 15.67 5.34 -1.55
N GLY A 34 16.74 4.97 -0.89
CA GLY A 34 17.83 4.18 -1.47
C GLY A 34 17.60 2.67 -1.37
N ASN A 35 18.21 1.92 -2.29
CA ASN A 35 18.06 0.46 -2.33
C ASN A 35 18.58 -0.21 -1.05
N ARG A 36 19.74 0.23 -0.52
CA ARG A 36 20.30 -0.30 0.73
C ARG A 36 19.46 0.09 1.93
N GLU A 37 19.02 1.35 2.00
CA GLU A 37 18.15 1.86 3.07
C GLU A 37 16.84 1.07 3.14
N ASN A 38 16.28 0.69 2.00
CA ASN A 38 15.08 -0.12 1.92
C ASN A 38 15.25 -1.50 2.58
N VAL A 39 16.38 -2.16 2.32
CA VAL A 39 16.72 -3.45 2.96
C VAL A 39 16.87 -3.30 4.46
N ILE A 40 17.59 -2.25 4.90
CA ILE A 40 17.81 -1.95 6.32
C ILE A 40 16.48 -1.73 7.01
N LEU A 41 15.56 -0.96 6.40
CA LEU A 41 14.23 -0.70 6.96
C LEU A 41 13.38 -1.96 7.13
N ASP A 42 13.46 -2.91 6.19
CA ASP A 42 12.73 -4.16 6.31
C ASP A 42 13.24 -4.99 7.48
N VAL A 43 14.56 -5.11 7.63
CA VAL A 43 15.16 -5.79 8.80
C VAL A 43 14.83 -5.04 10.08
N LEU A 44 14.91 -3.71 10.09
CA LEU A 44 14.62 -2.86 11.23
C LEU A 44 13.17 -3.01 11.70
N CYS A 45 12.19 -3.00 10.81
CA CYS A 45 10.79 -3.21 11.15
C CYS A 45 10.53 -4.57 11.82
N VAL A 46 11.29 -5.61 11.46
CA VAL A 46 11.22 -6.90 12.15
C VAL A 46 11.93 -6.83 13.50
N TYR A 47 13.10 -6.20 13.56
CA TYR A 47 13.93 -6.08 14.77
C TYR A 47 13.20 -5.35 15.90
N LEU A 48 12.57 -4.19 15.61
CA LEU A 48 11.87 -3.36 16.60
C LEU A 48 10.67 -4.06 17.25
N LYS A 49 10.19 -5.17 16.69
CA LYS A 49 9.09 -5.97 17.26
C LYS A 49 9.57 -6.97 18.31
N LEU A 50 10.87 -7.23 18.41
CA LEU A 50 11.42 -8.40 19.10
C LEU A 50 12.10 -8.06 20.42
N CYS A 51 12.68 -6.88 20.56
CA CYS A 51 13.24 -6.41 21.82
C CYS A 51 13.38 -4.89 21.84
N ASN A 52 13.47 -4.35 23.06
CA ASN A 52 13.90 -2.99 23.31
C ASN A 52 14.58 -2.94 24.68
N LYS A 53 14.96 -1.76 25.15
CA LYS A 53 15.68 -1.60 26.44
C LYS A 53 14.88 -2.06 27.67
N ASN A 54 13.55 -2.07 27.60
CA ASN A 54 12.66 -2.45 28.69
C ASN A 54 12.19 -3.90 28.61
N PHE A 55 12.32 -4.53 27.43
CA PHE A 55 11.85 -5.89 27.16
C PHE A 55 12.93 -6.65 26.37
N ASN A 56 13.56 -7.60 27.03
CA ASN A 56 14.72 -8.32 26.48
C ASN A 56 14.33 -9.43 25.49
N SER A 57 13.04 -9.77 25.41
CA SER A 57 12.57 -10.88 24.58
C SER A 57 11.19 -10.61 23.99
N ASP A 58 10.91 -11.30 22.86
CA ASP A 58 9.57 -11.33 22.21
C ASP A 58 8.49 -11.85 23.20
N GLU A 59 8.85 -12.72 24.14
CA GLU A 59 7.93 -13.24 25.16
C GLU A 59 7.52 -12.17 26.16
N GLU A 60 8.47 -11.38 26.68
CA GLU A 60 8.17 -10.25 27.58
C GLU A 60 7.27 -9.22 26.91
N ILE A 61 7.56 -8.88 25.65
CA ILE A 61 6.70 -7.98 24.84
C ILE A 61 5.29 -8.56 24.70
N LYS A 62 5.16 -9.86 24.40
CA LYS A 62 3.85 -10.53 24.27
C LYS A 62 3.09 -10.56 25.59
N ASN A 63 3.77 -10.80 26.72
CA ASN A 63 3.15 -10.78 28.04
C ASN A 63 2.67 -9.37 28.38
N ARG A 64 3.47 -8.33 28.12
CA ARG A 64 3.05 -6.95 28.32
C ARG A 64 1.84 -6.57 27.46
N LYS A 65 1.80 -7.00 26.21
CA LYS A 65 0.62 -6.80 25.33
C LYS A 65 -0.64 -7.48 25.90
N LYS A 66 -0.52 -8.67 26.51
CA LYS A 66 -1.65 -9.35 27.16
C LYS A 66 -2.17 -8.58 28.36
N GLU A 67 -1.28 -8.06 29.20
CA GLU A 67 -1.63 -7.21 30.34
C GLU A 67 -2.36 -5.92 29.90
N LEU A 68 -2.06 -5.44 28.70
CA LEU A 68 -2.71 -4.28 28.06
C LEU A 68 -3.88 -4.71 27.15
N TYR A 69 -4.67 -5.67 27.59
CA TYR A 69 -5.85 -6.18 26.90
C TYR A 69 -5.57 -6.61 25.44
N TYR A 70 -4.44 -7.31 25.23
CA TYR A 70 -3.98 -7.76 23.93
C TYR A 70 -3.73 -6.62 22.94
N LEU A 71 -3.21 -5.51 23.42
CA LEU A 71 -2.78 -4.40 22.57
C LEU A 71 -1.96 -4.93 21.39
N ASN A 72 -2.41 -4.65 20.18
CA ASN A 72 -1.68 -5.01 18.98
C ASN A 72 -0.81 -3.84 18.54
N LEU A 73 0.52 -4.06 18.47
CA LEU A 73 1.48 -3.06 18.00
C LEU A 73 2.41 -3.72 16.99
N TYR A 74 2.61 -3.05 15.86
CA TYR A 74 3.54 -3.49 14.83
C TYR A 74 4.20 -2.32 14.11
N PHE A 75 5.43 -2.58 13.64
CA PHE A 75 6.12 -1.71 12.70
C PHE A 75 5.96 -2.29 11.30
N GLY A 76 5.66 -1.45 10.36
CA GLY A 76 5.58 -1.79 8.95
C GLY A 76 6.19 -0.69 8.10
N ASN A 77 6.34 -0.96 6.82
CA ASN A 77 6.73 0.06 5.87
C ASN A 77 6.01 -0.15 4.55
N GLN A 78 5.86 0.92 3.79
CA GLN A 78 5.17 0.92 2.51
C GLN A 78 5.79 1.96 1.59
N PHE A 79 5.81 1.66 0.28
CA PHE A 79 6.23 2.61 -0.73
C PHE A 79 5.12 3.58 -1.12
N TYR A 80 5.51 4.84 -1.18
CA TYR A 80 4.73 5.92 -1.76
C TYR A 80 5.60 6.60 -2.84
N GLY A 81 5.41 6.20 -4.08
CA GLY A 81 6.31 6.59 -5.16
C GLY A 81 7.74 6.08 -4.95
N LYS A 82 8.73 6.96 -4.85
CA LYS A 82 10.15 6.61 -4.54
C LYS A 82 10.45 6.52 -3.05
N GLN A 83 9.55 7.00 -2.20
CA GLN A 83 9.77 7.10 -0.77
C GLN A 83 9.22 5.90 -0.04
N LYS A 84 9.96 5.43 0.94
CA LYS A 84 9.49 4.41 1.88
C LYS A 84 9.01 5.10 3.16
N ILE A 85 7.77 4.87 3.52
CA ILE A 85 7.18 5.33 4.77
C ILE A 85 7.25 4.17 5.76
N VAL A 86 7.83 4.43 6.92
CA VAL A 86 7.77 3.53 8.08
C VAL A 86 6.58 3.93 8.93
N SER A 87 5.75 2.97 9.30
CA SER A 87 4.60 3.23 10.17
C SER A 87 4.69 2.38 11.43
N LEU A 88 4.50 3.01 12.59
CA LEU A 88 4.09 2.31 13.80
C LEU A 88 2.58 2.32 13.82
N SER A 89 1.98 1.14 13.95
CA SER A 89 0.52 0.99 14.10
C SER A 89 0.21 0.28 15.41
N ALA A 90 -0.75 0.81 16.17
CA ALA A 90 -1.26 0.18 17.37
C ALA A 90 -2.79 0.16 17.36
N ASN A 91 -3.36 -0.95 17.83
CA ASN A 91 -4.78 -1.09 18.06
C ASN A 91 -5.00 -1.57 19.50
N LEU A 92 -5.86 -0.88 20.22
CA LEU A 92 -6.19 -1.17 21.61
C LEU A 92 -7.70 -1.05 21.85
N ILE A 93 -8.21 -1.72 22.86
CA ILE A 93 -9.59 -1.54 23.31
C ILE A 93 -9.70 -0.13 23.93
N SER A 94 -10.77 0.58 23.64
CA SER A 94 -10.98 1.88 24.27
C SER A 94 -11.15 1.74 25.78
N PRO A 95 -10.40 2.49 26.61
CA PRO A 95 -10.65 2.55 28.05
C PRO A 95 -12.08 2.99 28.41
N ASN A 96 -12.74 3.73 27.50
CA ASN A 96 -14.11 4.21 27.72
C ASN A 96 -15.19 3.11 27.66
N VAL A 97 -14.83 1.89 27.23
CA VAL A 97 -15.77 0.74 27.15
C VAL A 97 -15.47 -0.38 28.15
N ILE A 98 -14.45 -0.20 28.99
CA ILE A 98 -14.09 -1.13 30.08
C ILE A 98 -13.91 -0.34 31.37
N ASP A 99 -14.16 -1.01 32.52
CA ASP A 99 -14.03 -0.40 33.85
C ASP A 99 -12.56 -0.33 34.33
N ASP A 100 -11.64 0.00 33.42
CA ASP A 100 -10.21 0.09 33.71
C ASP A 100 -9.55 1.12 32.77
N ASP A 101 -9.13 2.26 33.32
CA ASP A 101 -8.37 3.25 32.54
C ASP A 101 -6.88 2.90 32.51
N TYR A 102 -6.52 2.03 31.58
CA TYR A 102 -5.14 1.60 31.33
C TYR A 102 -4.43 2.47 30.27
N SER A 103 -5.04 3.58 29.85
CA SER A 103 -4.55 4.42 28.75
C SER A 103 -3.10 4.89 28.94
N GLU A 104 -2.74 5.36 30.13
CA GLU A 104 -1.37 5.79 30.42
C GLU A 104 -0.36 4.64 30.25
N SER A 105 -0.70 3.45 30.74
CA SER A 105 0.16 2.26 30.60
C SER A 105 0.30 1.83 29.13
N ALA A 106 -0.77 1.93 28.35
CA ALA A 106 -0.75 1.61 26.93
C ALA A 106 0.08 2.64 26.14
N PHE A 107 -0.08 3.93 26.42
CA PHE A 107 0.68 4.99 25.76
C PHE A 107 2.16 4.93 26.09
N GLU A 108 2.49 4.66 27.36
CA GLU A 108 3.88 4.45 27.79
C GLU A 108 4.51 3.23 27.10
N PHE A 109 3.78 2.12 26.97
CA PHE A 109 4.26 0.96 26.21
C PHE A 109 4.53 1.29 24.75
N ILE A 110 3.62 2.03 24.09
CA ILE A 110 3.81 2.48 22.70
C ILE A 110 5.04 3.38 22.60
N ARG A 111 5.22 4.31 23.54
CA ARG A 111 6.38 5.19 23.64
C ARG A 111 7.69 4.41 23.78
N GLN A 112 7.73 3.44 24.72
CA GLN A 112 8.90 2.60 24.95
C GLN A 112 9.27 1.80 23.69
N MET A 113 8.28 1.16 23.04
CA MET A 113 8.51 0.40 21.80
C MET A 113 9.00 1.28 20.65
N LEU A 114 8.55 2.54 20.59
CA LEU A 114 8.99 3.48 19.56
C LEU A 114 10.36 4.08 19.86
N LYS A 115 10.61 4.56 21.08
CA LYS A 115 11.75 5.45 21.40
C LYS A 115 12.92 4.79 22.11
N GLU A 116 12.75 3.57 22.60
CA GLU A 116 13.77 2.91 23.40
C GLU A 116 14.25 1.57 22.80
N PRO A 117 14.58 1.51 21.50
CA PRO A 117 15.12 0.29 20.89
C PRO A 117 16.48 -0.05 21.51
N ASP A 118 16.77 -1.33 21.59
CA ASP A 118 18.08 -1.84 21.97
C ASP A 118 18.82 -2.35 20.73
N PHE A 119 19.89 -1.67 20.34
CA PHE A 119 20.74 -2.07 19.20
C PHE A 119 22.02 -2.79 19.63
N THR A 120 21.99 -3.52 20.76
CA THR A 120 23.14 -4.31 21.23
C THR A 120 22.97 -5.81 21.03
N ASN A 121 21.76 -6.28 20.73
CA ASN A 121 21.42 -7.69 20.68
C ASN A 121 21.64 -8.30 19.27
N GLN A 122 22.80 -8.96 19.10
CA GLN A 122 23.17 -9.63 17.83
C GLN A 122 22.26 -10.83 17.52
N GLU A 123 21.79 -11.56 18.52
CA GLU A 123 20.93 -12.74 18.31
C GLU A 123 19.57 -12.33 17.74
N VAL A 124 19.02 -11.21 18.20
CA VAL A 124 17.77 -10.63 17.67
C VAL A 124 17.98 -10.13 16.24
N LEU A 125 19.15 -9.56 15.91
CA LEU A 125 19.45 -9.19 14.53
C LEU A 125 19.42 -10.41 13.61
N GLU A 126 20.11 -11.49 13.99
CA GLU A 126 20.14 -12.71 13.17
C GLU A 126 18.76 -13.39 13.07
N LEU A 127 17.95 -13.33 14.15
CA LEU A 127 16.57 -13.78 14.12
C LEU A 127 15.70 -12.93 13.16
N SER A 128 15.89 -11.61 13.18
CA SER A 128 15.17 -10.68 12.30
C SER A 128 15.48 -10.95 10.82
N LYS A 129 16.74 -11.13 10.48
CA LYS A 129 17.18 -11.51 9.12
C LYS A 129 16.54 -12.81 8.66
N ARG A 130 16.58 -13.85 9.51
CA ARG A 130 15.98 -15.16 9.20
C ARG A 130 14.46 -15.07 9.00
N ARG A 131 13.74 -14.33 9.87
CA ARG A 131 12.29 -14.13 9.74
C ARG A 131 11.94 -13.41 8.44
N LEU A 132 12.68 -12.34 8.12
CA LEU A 132 12.48 -11.60 6.87
C LEU A 132 12.75 -12.46 5.64
N LEU A 133 13.86 -13.20 5.60
CA LEU A 133 14.18 -14.10 4.50
C LEU A 133 13.14 -15.22 4.32
N SER A 134 12.65 -15.78 5.43
CA SER A 134 11.58 -16.79 5.39
C SER A 134 10.30 -16.21 4.79
N TYR A 135 9.90 -14.99 5.20
CA TYR A 135 8.74 -14.29 4.66
C TYR A 135 8.89 -14.01 3.15
N ILE A 136 10.06 -13.50 2.73
CA ILE A 136 10.32 -13.23 1.30
C ILE A 136 10.28 -14.51 0.48
N LYS A 137 10.91 -15.59 0.96
CA LYS A 137 10.88 -16.90 0.27
C LYS A 137 9.45 -17.43 0.15
N SER A 138 8.66 -17.34 1.21
CA SER A 138 7.25 -17.73 1.18
C SER A 138 6.46 -16.92 0.15
N ASN A 139 6.65 -15.60 0.10
CA ASN A 139 5.99 -14.75 -0.88
C ASN A 139 6.41 -15.08 -2.32
N LEU A 140 7.69 -15.37 -2.57
CA LEU A 140 8.18 -15.72 -3.90
C LEU A 140 7.78 -17.14 -4.35
N SER A 141 7.33 -17.99 -3.43
CA SER A 141 6.73 -19.28 -3.78
C SER A 141 5.30 -19.15 -4.34
N ASP A 142 4.63 -18.01 -4.08
CA ASP A 142 3.38 -17.64 -4.74
C ASP A 142 3.68 -17.17 -6.17
N ASN A 143 3.12 -17.87 -7.14
CA ASN A 143 3.40 -17.62 -8.55
C ASN A 143 2.89 -16.26 -9.03
N ASP A 144 1.74 -15.77 -8.54
CA ASP A 144 1.23 -14.43 -8.87
C ASP A 144 2.16 -13.34 -8.32
N VAL A 145 2.54 -13.45 -7.04
CA VAL A 145 3.48 -12.49 -6.41
C VAL A 145 4.81 -12.47 -7.15
N CYS A 146 5.33 -13.64 -7.51
CA CYS A 146 6.58 -13.78 -8.25
C CYS A 146 6.46 -13.16 -9.66
N ALA A 147 5.39 -13.47 -10.41
CA ALA A 147 5.15 -12.93 -11.75
C ALA A 147 5.03 -11.39 -11.73
N ARG A 148 4.33 -10.84 -10.73
CA ARG A 148 4.19 -9.39 -10.55
C ARG A 148 5.53 -8.71 -10.26
N LYS A 149 6.37 -9.31 -9.41
CA LYS A 149 7.73 -8.79 -9.17
C LYS A 149 8.58 -8.86 -10.43
N MET A 150 8.50 -9.96 -11.19
CA MET A 150 9.19 -10.09 -12.49
C MET A 150 8.71 -9.02 -13.48
N TYR A 151 7.40 -8.75 -13.54
CA TYR A 151 6.85 -7.67 -14.35
C TYR A 151 7.42 -6.31 -13.94
N TYR A 152 7.41 -5.97 -12.65
CA TYR A 152 7.97 -4.72 -12.16
C TYR A 152 9.45 -4.60 -12.49
N GLN A 153 10.23 -5.62 -12.20
CA GLN A 153 11.68 -5.66 -12.47
C GLN A 153 12.01 -5.51 -13.95
N ASN A 154 11.26 -6.15 -14.84
CA ASN A 154 11.60 -6.19 -16.26
C ASN A 154 10.96 -5.06 -17.07
N VAL A 155 9.85 -4.49 -16.63
CA VAL A 155 9.05 -3.53 -17.40
C VAL A 155 9.08 -2.13 -16.80
N LEU A 156 8.84 -2.00 -15.49
CA LEU A 156 8.56 -0.70 -14.89
C LEU A 156 9.79 -0.02 -14.31
N TYR A 157 10.81 -0.76 -13.92
CA TYR A 157 12.00 -0.19 -13.28
C TYR A 157 13.20 -0.21 -14.20
N GLU A 158 13.92 0.92 -14.25
CA GLU A 158 15.13 1.05 -15.09
C GLU A 158 16.29 0.20 -14.55
N ASP A 159 16.38 0.07 -13.22
CA ASP A 159 17.38 -0.75 -12.56
C ASP A 159 16.79 -2.12 -12.17
N ASN A 160 17.23 -3.16 -12.87
CA ASN A 160 16.80 -4.54 -12.61
C ASN A 160 17.29 -5.08 -11.26
N LYS A 161 18.12 -4.34 -10.52
CA LYS A 161 18.71 -4.74 -9.25
C LYS A 161 18.05 -4.08 -8.04
N GLU A 162 16.88 -3.46 -8.18
CA GLU A 162 16.17 -2.98 -7.01
C GLU A 162 15.71 -4.16 -6.15
N TYR A 163 16.13 -4.16 -4.88
CA TYR A 163 15.80 -5.18 -3.88
C TYR A 163 14.31 -5.52 -3.82
N GLU A 164 13.47 -4.49 -3.81
CA GLU A 164 12.01 -4.63 -3.64
C GLU A 164 11.33 -5.48 -4.72
N ASN A 165 11.88 -5.44 -5.93
CA ASN A 165 11.32 -6.13 -7.09
C ASN A 165 12.15 -7.35 -7.50
N SER A 166 13.24 -7.63 -6.79
CA SER A 166 14.07 -8.78 -7.10
C SER A 166 13.36 -10.10 -6.80
N VAL A 167 13.55 -11.07 -7.68
CA VAL A 167 13.18 -12.47 -7.50
C VAL A 167 14.40 -13.35 -7.29
N ASP A 168 15.59 -12.78 -7.31
CA ASP A 168 16.87 -13.44 -7.04
C ASP A 168 17.10 -13.58 -5.54
N ILE A 169 16.82 -14.77 -5.03
CA ILE A 169 16.92 -15.09 -3.59
C ILE A 169 18.36 -14.97 -3.08
N ASP A 170 19.35 -15.29 -3.90
CA ASP A 170 20.76 -15.22 -3.47
C ASP A 170 21.20 -13.77 -3.34
N TYR A 171 20.81 -12.92 -4.29
CA TYR A 171 21.03 -11.49 -4.22
C TYR A 171 20.35 -10.87 -2.98
N ILE A 172 19.07 -11.18 -2.76
CA ILE A 172 18.30 -10.70 -1.59
C ILE A 172 18.95 -11.16 -0.29
N SER A 173 19.33 -12.44 -0.21
CA SER A 173 19.96 -13.03 0.97
C SER A 173 21.29 -12.36 1.30
N ASN A 174 22.11 -12.09 0.29
CA ASN A 174 23.39 -11.41 0.46
C ASN A 174 23.19 -9.98 1.00
N LEU A 175 22.22 -9.24 0.47
CA LEU A 175 21.89 -7.91 0.96
C LEU A 175 21.46 -7.94 2.43
N ILE A 176 20.49 -8.79 2.79
CA ILE A 176 19.96 -8.90 4.16
C ILE A 176 21.07 -9.34 5.13
N ASN A 177 21.89 -10.33 4.76
CA ASN A 177 22.97 -10.83 5.62
C ASN A 177 24.06 -9.78 5.86
N SER A 178 24.25 -8.84 4.95
CA SER A 178 25.23 -7.76 5.09
C SER A 178 24.85 -6.68 6.11
N ILE A 179 23.60 -6.66 6.60
CA ILE A 179 23.10 -5.62 7.53
C ILE A 179 23.70 -5.86 8.93
N THR A 180 24.11 -4.75 9.56
CA THR A 180 24.69 -4.72 10.91
C THR A 180 23.79 -3.98 11.90
N LEU A 181 24.05 -4.12 13.20
CA LEU A 181 23.37 -3.34 14.24
C LEU A 181 23.61 -1.83 14.07
N ASP A 182 24.79 -1.44 13.60
CA ASP A 182 25.12 -0.04 13.34
C ASP A 182 24.30 0.52 12.15
N ASP A 183 24.08 -0.29 11.11
CA ASP A 183 23.17 0.07 10.02
C ASP A 183 21.74 0.30 10.54
N LEU A 184 21.22 -0.62 11.39
CA LEU A 184 19.89 -0.49 11.98
C LEU A 184 19.78 0.78 12.82
N LYS A 185 20.78 1.04 13.67
CA LYS A 185 20.81 2.23 14.52
C LYS A 185 20.80 3.52 13.71
N LYS A 186 21.66 3.64 12.71
CA LYS A 186 21.71 4.81 11.82
C LYS A 186 20.38 5.04 11.10
N GLN A 187 19.79 3.98 10.61
CA GLN A 187 18.52 4.09 9.90
C GLN A 187 17.35 4.41 10.84
N TYR A 188 17.38 3.89 12.07
CA TYR A 188 16.43 4.27 13.12
C TYR A 188 16.57 5.75 13.49
N ASP A 189 17.80 6.22 13.74
CA ASP A 189 18.09 7.63 14.07
C ASP A 189 17.62 8.56 12.94
N TYR A 190 17.71 8.10 11.69
CA TYR A 190 17.17 8.83 10.55
C TYR A 190 15.65 8.91 10.61
N PHE A 191 14.93 7.78 10.63
CA PHE A 191 13.48 7.81 10.50
C PHE A 191 12.79 8.44 11.72
N ILE A 192 13.27 8.21 12.96
CA ILE A 192 12.63 8.75 14.16
C ILE A 192 12.64 10.29 14.20
N ASN A 193 13.65 10.92 13.58
CA ASN A 193 13.75 12.36 13.43
C ASN A 193 13.00 12.90 12.19
N ASN A 194 12.43 12.02 11.39
CA ASN A 194 11.66 12.36 10.19
C ASN A 194 10.19 11.99 10.35
N PHE A 195 9.60 12.33 11.50
CA PHE A 195 8.17 12.13 11.73
C PHE A 195 7.36 13.02 10.80
N HIS A 196 6.43 12.40 10.07
CA HIS A 196 5.57 13.12 9.12
C HIS A 196 4.22 13.49 9.72
N SER A 197 3.46 12.48 10.12
CA SER A 197 2.10 12.66 10.63
C SER A 197 1.68 11.48 11.49
N GLY A 198 0.71 11.70 12.36
CA GLY A 198 0.07 10.66 13.12
C GLY A 198 -1.46 10.76 13.04
N LEU A 199 -2.11 9.63 13.21
CA LEU A 199 -3.56 9.51 13.33
C LEU A 199 -3.90 8.71 14.58
N VAL A 200 -4.81 9.27 15.39
CA VAL A 200 -5.52 8.55 16.45
C VAL A 200 -6.99 8.53 16.06
N PHE A 201 -7.55 7.34 15.92
CA PHE A 201 -8.90 7.14 15.43
C PHE A 201 -9.70 6.25 16.40
N GLY A 202 -10.88 6.65 16.77
CA GLY A 202 -11.83 5.83 17.53
C GLY A 202 -12.36 6.49 18.80
N ASN A 203 -12.81 5.65 19.74
CA ASN A 203 -13.44 6.10 20.98
C ASN A 203 -12.37 6.48 22.03
N ILE A 204 -11.93 7.71 21.97
CA ILE A 204 -10.92 8.31 22.85
C ILE A 204 -11.30 9.77 23.12
N SER A 205 -11.22 10.20 24.37
CA SER A 205 -11.47 11.60 24.73
C SER A 205 -10.33 12.52 24.28
N LEU A 206 -10.64 13.81 24.12
CA LEU A 206 -9.64 14.83 23.80
C LEU A 206 -8.52 14.90 24.85
N GLU A 207 -8.84 14.67 26.13
CA GLU A 207 -7.87 14.64 27.22
C GLU A 207 -6.90 13.47 27.05
N GLN A 208 -7.43 12.25 26.88
CA GLN A 208 -6.60 11.06 26.64
C GLN A 208 -5.74 11.20 25.36
N PHE A 209 -6.28 11.82 24.31
CA PHE A 209 -5.52 12.12 23.10
C PHE A 209 -4.36 13.08 23.39
N ASN A 210 -4.58 14.16 24.13
CA ASN A 210 -3.52 15.11 24.49
C ASN A 210 -2.46 14.43 25.38
N ASN A 211 -2.85 13.56 26.30
CA ASN A 211 -1.93 12.75 27.11
C ASN A 211 -1.07 11.85 26.22
N PHE A 212 -1.65 11.20 25.20
CA PHE A 212 -0.90 10.41 24.21
C PHE A 212 0.11 11.28 23.47
N VAL A 213 -0.30 12.44 22.91
CA VAL A 213 0.60 13.33 22.17
C VAL A 213 1.78 13.79 23.04
N ASN A 214 1.51 14.17 24.29
CA ASN A 214 2.54 14.57 25.25
C ASN A 214 3.50 13.41 25.58
N CYS A 215 2.97 12.21 25.80
CA CYS A 215 3.74 11.01 26.08
C CYS A 215 4.67 10.65 24.89
N ILE A 216 4.14 10.63 23.68
CA ILE A 216 4.92 10.31 22.46
C ILE A 216 5.91 11.43 22.11
N SER A 217 5.55 12.70 22.30
CA SER A 217 6.44 13.86 22.11
C SER A 217 7.24 13.81 20.79
N LEU A 218 6.54 13.78 19.65
CA LEU A 218 7.09 13.85 18.30
C LEU A 218 6.91 15.26 17.74
N THR A 219 7.83 15.67 16.85
CA THR A 219 7.72 16.93 16.11
C THR A 219 7.69 16.64 14.62
N PRO A 220 6.63 17.05 13.91
CA PRO A 220 6.52 16.77 12.49
C PRO A 220 7.52 17.61 11.70
N ILE A 221 8.05 17.04 10.61
CA ILE A 221 8.85 17.79 9.65
C ILE A 221 7.92 18.48 8.64
N ASN A 222 8.30 19.68 8.21
CA ASN A 222 7.52 20.49 7.28
C ASN A 222 7.89 20.24 5.80
N GLU A 223 8.53 19.12 5.50
CA GLU A 223 8.93 18.81 4.13
C GLU A 223 7.84 18.06 3.38
N TYR A 224 7.54 18.52 2.15
CA TYR A 224 6.67 17.81 1.23
C TYR A 224 7.48 16.81 0.41
N PHE A 225 7.04 15.56 0.42
CA PHE A 225 7.69 14.51 -0.36
C PHE A 225 7.31 14.57 -1.83
N ASN A 226 8.31 14.40 -2.66
CA ASN A 226 8.11 14.24 -4.09
C ASN A 226 7.86 12.75 -4.41
N TYR A 227 6.62 12.33 -4.34
CA TYR A 227 6.21 10.95 -4.64
C TYR A 227 6.38 10.58 -6.13
N LYS A 228 6.76 11.52 -6.97
CA LYS A 228 6.84 11.29 -8.43
C LYS A 228 8.02 10.38 -8.75
N LYS A 229 7.73 9.13 -9.06
CA LYS A 229 8.66 8.26 -9.76
C LYS A 229 8.36 8.36 -11.27
N ARG A 230 9.27 8.94 -12.02
CA ARG A 230 9.24 8.81 -13.48
C ARG A 230 9.91 7.50 -13.83
N VAL A 231 9.15 6.58 -14.40
CA VAL A 231 9.67 5.35 -14.98
C VAL A 231 9.04 5.24 -16.36
N SER A 232 9.86 5.12 -17.37
CA SER A 232 9.40 4.72 -18.71
C SER A 232 9.30 3.21 -18.70
N ALA A 233 8.12 2.64 -18.94
CA ALA A 233 8.02 1.21 -19.21
C ALA A 233 8.89 0.89 -20.43
N LYS A 234 9.63 -0.22 -20.37
CA LYS A 234 10.35 -0.72 -21.54
C LYS A 234 9.35 -1.02 -22.66
N GLU A 235 9.69 -0.63 -23.87
CA GLU A 235 8.87 -0.92 -25.06
C GLU A 235 9.15 -2.33 -25.56
N GLY A 236 8.14 -2.96 -26.15
CA GLY A 236 8.24 -4.28 -26.76
C GLY A 236 7.77 -5.41 -25.85
N ASP A 237 7.60 -6.58 -26.45
CA ASP A 237 7.09 -7.75 -25.76
C ASP A 237 8.23 -8.50 -25.05
N ILE A 238 7.96 -8.95 -23.83
CA ILE A 238 8.89 -9.72 -23.00
C ILE A 238 8.16 -10.98 -22.54
N GLU A 239 8.77 -12.14 -22.80
CA GLU A 239 8.23 -13.43 -22.37
C GLU A 239 9.32 -14.17 -21.60
N ILE A 240 8.97 -14.69 -20.42
CA ILE A 240 9.85 -15.44 -19.52
C ILE A 240 9.17 -16.77 -19.20
N GLU A 241 9.87 -17.88 -19.40
CA GLU A 241 9.35 -19.19 -19.03
C GLU A 241 9.59 -19.50 -17.56
N LYS A 242 8.56 -20.03 -16.89
CA LYS A 242 8.64 -20.48 -15.50
C LYS A 242 7.84 -21.76 -15.31
N ASN A 243 8.30 -22.61 -14.39
CA ASN A 243 7.51 -23.78 -13.98
C ASN A 243 6.35 -23.30 -13.08
N CYS A 244 5.15 -23.20 -13.64
CA CYS A 244 3.91 -22.80 -12.98
C CYS A 244 2.72 -23.41 -13.73
N GLU A 245 1.58 -23.56 -13.07
CA GLU A 245 0.38 -24.18 -13.66
C GLU A 245 -0.26 -23.28 -14.72
N GLN A 246 -0.28 -21.97 -14.49
CA GLN A 246 -0.89 -20.99 -15.41
C GLN A 246 0.14 -19.96 -15.83
N SER A 247 -0.14 -19.29 -16.95
CA SER A 247 0.64 -18.17 -17.43
C SER A 247 0.06 -16.85 -16.90
N TYR A 248 0.93 -15.88 -16.64
CA TYR A 248 0.58 -14.56 -16.11
C TYR A 248 0.88 -13.51 -17.17
N ILE A 249 -0.14 -12.77 -17.62
CA ILE A 249 0.01 -11.75 -18.65
C ILE A 249 -0.27 -10.35 -18.12
N TYR A 250 0.55 -9.39 -18.53
CA TYR A 250 0.43 -7.96 -18.22
C TYR A 250 0.51 -7.17 -19.51
N VAL A 251 -0.56 -6.46 -19.86
CA VAL A 251 -0.60 -5.59 -21.05
C VAL A 251 -0.58 -4.14 -20.60
N THR A 252 0.51 -3.44 -20.85
CA THR A 252 0.78 -2.10 -20.33
C THR A 252 0.49 -1.01 -21.36
N TYR A 253 -0.24 0.01 -20.93
CA TYR A 253 -0.53 1.21 -21.69
C TYR A 253 0.01 2.45 -20.98
N ASP A 254 0.49 3.43 -21.75
CA ASP A 254 0.64 4.79 -21.26
C ASP A 254 -0.72 5.47 -21.21
N ILE A 255 -0.96 6.25 -20.14
CA ILE A 255 -2.11 7.12 -20.04
C ILE A 255 -1.68 8.51 -19.58
N ASN A 256 -2.00 9.53 -20.38
CA ASN A 256 -1.63 10.91 -20.11
C ASN A 256 -2.85 11.70 -19.64
N ASN A 257 -2.59 12.85 -18.99
CA ASN A 257 -3.63 13.79 -18.55
C ASN A 257 -4.72 13.19 -17.64
N LEU A 258 -4.40 12.09 -16.94
CA LEU A 258 -5.29 11.49 -15.97
C LEU A 258 -5.21 12.25 -14.64
N THR A 259 -6.34 12.77 -14.19
CA THR A 259 -6.48 13.33 -12.84
C THR A 259 -6.83 12.23 -11.83
N TYR A 260 -6.65 12.48 -10.55
CA TYR A 260 -6.97 11.49 -9.52
C TYR A 260 -8.47 11.11 -9.49
N PRO A 261 -9.44 12.04 -9.59
CA PRO A 261 -10.85 11.71 -9.75
C PRO A 261 -11.17 10.85 -10.98
N GLN A 262 -10.52 11.14 -12.11
CA GLN A 262 -10.67 10.33 -13.33
C GLN A 262 -10.12 8.92 -13.15
N LEU A 263 -9.00 8.77 -12.39
CA LEU A 263 -8.43 7.47 -12.05
C LEU A 263 -9.43 6.62 -11.26
N ILE A 264 -10.03 7.18 -10.21
CA ILE A 264 -11.03 6.47 -9.37
C ILE A 264 -12.21 6.03 -10.22
N LEU A 265 -12.72 6.92 -11.06
CA LEU A 265 -13.87 6.61 -11.92
C LEU A 265 -13.52 5.53 -12.96
N LEU A 266 -12.34 5.61 -13.57
CA LEU A 266 -11.87 4.61 -14.54
C LEU A 266 -11.62 3.26 -13.88
N GLU A 267 -11.07 3.24 -12.65
CA GLU A 267 -10.89 2.02 -11.87
C GLU A 267 -12.22 1.30 -11.63
N LYS A 268 -13.27 2.04 -11.28
CA LYS A 268 -14.60 1.47 -11.11
C LYS A 268 -15.18 0.92 -12.42
N ILE A 269 -15.05 1.64 -13.50
CA ILE A 269 -15.49 1.18 -14.84
C ILE A 269 -14.81 -0.14 -15.22
N LEU A 270 -13.55 -0.31 -14.86
CA LEU A 270 -12.77 -1.49 -15.25
C LEU A 270 -12.91 -2.66 -14.27
N ASN A 271 -12.92 -2.39 -12.95
CA ASN A 271 -12.70 -3.43 -11.93
C ASN A 271 -13.91 -3.72 -11.03
N SER A 272 -15.04 -3.01 -11.18
CA SER A 272 -16.23 -3.34 -10.38
C SER A 272 -16.76 -4.76 -10.71
N SER A 273 -17.67 -5.26 -9.91
CA SER A 273 -18.28 -6.58 -10.11
C SER A 273 -18.98 -6.72 -11.47
N LEU A 274 -19.37 -5.59 -12.08
CA LEU A 274 -19.90 -5.47 -13.44
C LEU A 274 -18.95 -4.68 -14.35
N GLY A 275 -17.67 -4.57 -13.97
CA GLY A 275 -16.66 -3.83 -14.72
C GLY A 275 -16.22 -4.53 -16.01
N LEU A 276 -15.59 -3.77 -16.89
CA LEU A 276 -15.21 -4.26 -18.22
C LEU A 276 -14.23 -5.44 -18.16
N CYS A 277 -13.31 -5.48 -17.18
CA CYS A 277 -12.41 -6.62 -17.04
C CYS A 277 -13.20 -7.91 -16.78
N PHE A 278 -14.18 -7.87 -15.88
CA PHE A 278 -15.03 -9.03 -15.63
C PHE A 278 -15.90 -9.39 -16.84
N GLN A 279 -16.64 -8.41 -17.38
CA GLN A 279 -17.58 -8.66 -18.48
C GLN A 279 -16.90 -9.17 -19.77
N ILE A 280 -15.74 -8.62 -20.11
CA ILE A 280 -15.07 -8.96 -21.37
C ILE A 280 -14.11 -10.14 -21.20
N LEU A 281 -13.16 -10.05 -20.25
CA LEU A 281 -12.11 -11.08 -20.11
C LEU A 281 -12.65 -12.39 -19.58
N ARG A 282 -13.61 -12.34 -18.63
CA ARG A 282 -14.16 -13.54 -18.01
C ARG A 282 -15.46 -14.00 -18.67
N GLU A 283 -16.50 -13.16 -18.72
CA GLU A 283 -17.83 -13.61 -19.15
C GLU A 283 -17.93 -13.82 -20.67
N LYS A 284 -17.40 -12.87 -21.45
CA LYS A 284 -17.51 -12.95 -22.91
C LYS A 284 -16.49 -13.91 -23.54
N TYR A 285 -15.24 -13.80 -23.13
CA TYR A 285 -14.15 -14.58 -23.74
C TYR A 285 -13.77 -15.84 -22.94
N GLY A 286 -14.16 -15.95 -21.67
CA GLY A 286 -13.83 -17.11 -20.81
C GLY A 286 -12.34 -17.34 -20.65
N LEU A 287 -11.52 -16.28 -20.62
CA LEU A 287 -10.06 -16.37 -20.68
C LEU A 287 -9.44 -16.52 -19.30
N VAL A 288 -10.07 -15.97 -18.28
CA VAL A 288 -9.48 -15.79 -16.96
C VAL A 288 -10.45 -16.18 -15.86
N TYR A 289 -9.92 -16.74 -14.77
CA TYR A 289 -10.66 -16.85 -13.53
C TYR A 289 -10.63 -15.52 -12.77
N TYR A 290 -9.48 -14.85 -12.77
CA TYR A 290 -9.26 -13.56 -12.12
C TYR A 290 -8.54 -12.59 -13.07
N SER A 291 -9.05 -11.36 -13.15
CA SER A 291 -8.45 -10.29 -13.94
C SER A 291 -8.73 -8.93 -13.31
N TYR A 292 -7.85 -7.99 -13.53
CA TYR A 292 -8.03 -6.59 -13.14
C TYR A 292 -7.20 -5.65 -14.00
N ALA A 293 -7.57 -4.37 -13.98
CA ALA A 293 -6.75 -3.30 -14.51
C ALA A 293 -6.15 -2.49 -13.34
N CYS A 294 -4.84 -2.34 -13.30
CA CYS A 294 -4.16 -1.56 -12.28
C CYS A 294 -3.80 -0.17 -12.78
N MET A 295 -4.28 0.85 -12.09
CA MET A 295 -3.99 2.25 -12.37
C MET A 295 -2.74 2.68 -11.61
N MET A 296 -1.64 2.89 -12.30
CA MET A 296 -0.39 3.34 -11.70
C MET A 296 -0.25 4.86 -11.87
N TYR A 297 -0.91 5.63 -11.03
CA TYR A 297 -1.02 7.09 -11.16
C TYR A 297 0.32 7.81 -11.31
N TYR A 298 1.30 7.51 -10.43
CA TYR A 298 2.62 8.15 -10.47
C TYR A 298 3.49 7.70 -11.64
N PHE A 299 3.21 6.54 -12.21
CA PHE A 299 3.90 6.01 -13.39
C PHE A 299 3.22 6.45 -14.68
N LYS A 300 2.01 7.02 -14.60
CA LYS A 300 1.15 7.32 -15.76
C LYS A 300 0.98 6.10 -16.65
N LYS A 301 0.71 4.97 -16.02
CA LYS A 301 0.52 3.68 -16.66
C LYS A 301 -0.80 3.06 -16.20
N ILE A 302 -1.35 2.25 -17.09
CA ILE A 302 -2.37 1.25 -16.77
C ILE A 302 -1.89 -0.08 -17.29
N TYR A 303 -2.03 -1.14 -16.54
CA TYR A 303 -1.87 -2.48 -17.07
C TYR A 303 -3.10 -3.33 -16.82
N PHE A 304 -3.41 -4.19 -17.79
CA PHE A 304 -4.40 -5.24 -17.67
C PHE A 304 -3.68 -6.53 -17.32
N TYR A 305 -4.17 -7.20 -16.29
CA TYR A 305 -3.62 -8.45 -15.77
C TYR A 305 -4.60 -9.58 -15.96
N GLY A 306 -4.08 -10.77 -16.25
CA GLY A 306 -4.83 -12.01 -16.26
C GLY A 306 -3.98 -13.24 -16.04
N GLU A 307 -4.59 -14.24 -15.41
CA GLU A 307 -4.08 -15.61 -15.36
C GLU A 307 -4.76 -16.39 -16.49
N ILE A 308 -3.96 -16.90 -17.42
CA ILE A 308 -4.44 -17.49 -18.67
C ILE A 308 -3.72 -18.79 -18.99
N ASP A 309 -4.34 -19.62 -19.81
CA ASP A 309 -3.63 -20.70 -20.50
C ASP A 309 -2.62 -20.11 -21.50
N LYS A 310 -1.45 -20.73 -21.63
CA LYS A 310 -0.34 -20.20 -22.45
C LYS A 310 -0.69 -19.95 -23.91
N GLU A 311 -1.66 -20.70 -24.47
CA GLU A 311 -2.14 -20.58 -25.85
C GLU A 311 -3.14 -19.43 -26.05
N LYS A 312 -3.65 -18.84 -24.96
CA LYS A 312 -4.70 -17.80 -24.96
C LYS A 312 -4.16 -16.35 -25.04
N LYS A 313 -2.85 -16.17 -25.22
CA LYS A 313 -2.23 -14.84 -25.30
C LYS A 313 -2.93 -13.93 -26.29
N GLU A 314 -3.11 -14.38 -27.54
CA GLU A 314 -3.71 -13.57 -28.62
C GLU A 314 -5.19 -13.25 -28.36
N ASP A 315 -5.95 -14.19 -27.78
CA ASP A 315 -7.34 -13.95 -27.40
C ASP A 315 -7.43 -12.91 -26.27
N PHE A 316 -6.49 -12.96 -25.30
CA PHE A 316 -6.42 -11.97 -24.22
C PHE A 316 -6.12 -10.57 -24.78
N LEU A 317 -5.17 -10.45 -25.71
CA LEU A 317 -4.86 -9.17 -26.36
C LEU A 317 -6.06 -8.59 -27.13
N LYS A 318 -6.79 -9.42 -27.88
CA LYS A 318 -8.03 -9.00 -28.55
C LYS A 318 -9.09 -8.51 -27.58
N ALA A 319 -9.25 -9.21 -26.46
CA ALA A 319 -10.22 -8.84 -25.42
C ALA A 319 -9.84 -7.50 -24.75
N VAL A 320 -8.55 -7.26 -24.49
CA VAL A 320 -8.08 -5.97 -23.97
C VAL A 320 -8.26 -4.85 -25.02
N ASP A 321 -7.99 -5.11 -26.29
CA ASP A 321 -8.22 -4.12 -27.37
C ASP A 321 -9.72 -3.77 -27.44
N GLU A 322 -10.63 -4.73 -27.27
CA GLU A 322 -12.08 -4.44 -27.18
C GLU A 322 -12.42 -3.54 -25.95
N ILE A 323 -11.80 -3.77 -24.80
CA ILE A 323 -11.97 -2.89 -23.64
C ILE A 323 -11.55 -1.47 -23.99
N ILE A 324 -10.40 -1.29 -24.66
CA ILE A 324 -9.91 0.02 -25.08
C ILE A 324 -10.87 0.70 -26.07
N ASP A 325 -11.45 -0.07 -27.01
CA ASP A 325 -12.44 0.44 -27.96
C ASP A 325 -13.71 0.91 -27.24
N ILE A 326 -14.18 0.17 -26.25
CA ILE A 326 -15.33 0.58 -25.42
C ILE A 326 -15.02 1.86 -24.65
N LEU A 327 -13.84 1.99 -24.05
CA LEU A 327 -13.41 3.20 -23.34
C LEU A 327 -13.32 4.44 -24.25
N ASN A 328 -13.17 4.24 -25.57
CA ASN A 328 -13.13 5.32 -26.56
C ASN A 328 -14.47 5.53 -27.26
N ASN A 329 -15.48 4.71 -26.99
CA ASN A 329 -16.83 4.85 -27.53
C ASN A 329 -17.70 5.71 -26.61
N LYS A 330 -18.11 6.87 -27.09
CA LYS A 330 -18.83 7.88 -26.28
C LYS A 330 -20.14 7.34 -25.68
N ASP A 331 -20.91 6.61 -26.47
CA ASP A 331 -22.24 6.14 -26.05
C ASP A 331 -22.15 5.02 -25.01
N LEU A 332 -21.23 4.08 -25.22
CA LEU A 332 -20.97 2.98 -24.29
C LEU A 332 -20.37 3.49 -22.98
N LEU A 333 -19.36 4.35 -23.07
CA LEU A 333 -18.68 4.90 -21.91
C LEU A 333 -19.63 5.76 -21.05
N ASN A 334 -20.55 6.51 -21.66
CA ASN A 334 -21.51 7.33 -20.92
C ASN A 334 -22.40 6.49 -19.99
N LYS A 335 -22.83 5.30 -20.44
CA LYS A 335 -23.61 4.36 -19.61
C LYS A 335 -22.77 3.83 -18.44
N LEU A 336 -21.53 3.46 -18.71
CA LEU A 336 -20.61 2.94 -17.69
C LEU A 336 -20.25 3.98 -16.62
N ILE A 337 -20.07 5.24 -17.01
CA ILE A 337 -19.83 6.36 -16.08
C ILE A 337 -20.99 6.51 -15.09
N SER A 338 -22.24 6.45 -15.55
CA SER A 338 -23.40 6.58 -14.67
C SER A 338 -23.42 5.46 -13.62
N LEU A 339 -23.24 4.21 -14.06
CA LEU A 339 -23.18 3.05 -13.15
C LEU A 339 -22.00 3.14 -12.16
N ALA A 340 -20.83 3.55 -12.64
CA ALA A 340 -19.65 3.69 -11.78
C ALA A 340 -19.81 4.79 -10.74
N LYS A 341 -20.46 5.92 -11.08
CA LYS A 341 -20.79 6.99 -10.13
C LYS A 341 -21.77 6.53 -9.04
N GLU A 342 -22.82 5.82 -9.43
CA GLU A 342 -23.78 5.23 -8.48
C GLU A 342 -23.10 4.25 -7.52
N GLU A 343 -22.20 3.42 -8.02
CA GLU A 343 -21.43 2.49 -7.18
C GLU A 343 -20.47 3.22 -6.23
N ILE A 344 -19.79 4.28 -6.70
CA ILE A 344 -18.93 5.12 -5.84
C ILE A 344 -19.78 5.79 -4.75
N GLU A 345 -20.94 6.34 -5.09
CA GLU A 345 -21.85 6.96 -4.14
C GLU A 345 -22.33 5.98 -3.06
N SER A 346 -22.75 4.80 -3.47
CA SER A 346 -23.12 3.72 -2.55
C SER A 346 -21.97 3.32 -1.64
N GLY A 347 -20.74 3.25 -2.19
CA GLY A 347 -19.53 2.97 -1.42
C GLY A 347 -19.19 4.05 -0.40
N GLU A 348 -19.51 5.33 -0.66
CA GLU A 348 -19.31 6.42 0.30
C GLU A 348 -20.29 6.36 1.48
N VAL A 349 -21.53 5.93 1.23
CA VAL A 349 -22.53 5.76 2.30
C VAL A 349 -22.05 4.67 3.30
N THR A 350 -21.50 3.58 2.81
CA THR A 350 -21.02 2.46 3.65
C THR A 350 -19.63 2.68 4.23
N LEU A 351 -18.92 3.73 3.82
CA LEU A 351 -17.55 4.00 4.29
C LEU A 351 -17.47 4.15 5.81
N SER A 352 -18.46 4.83 6.42
CA SER A 352 -18.50 5.07 7.86
C SER A 352 -18.71 3.80 8.70
N GLU A 353 -19.05 2.68 8.07
CA GLU A 353 -19.21 1.37 8.71
C GLU A 353 -17.93 0.55 8.71
N ASP A 354 -16.94 0.94 7.88
CA ASP A 354 -15.67 0.24 7.72
C ASP A 354 -14.50 1.05 8.31
N ARG A 355 -14.12 0.68 9.53
CA ARG A 355 -13.00 1.32 10.26
C ARG A 355 -11.70 1.35 9.45
N TYR A 356 -11.34 0.28 8.79
CA TYR A 356 -10.07 0.21 8.04
C TYR A 356 -10.07 1.13 6.83
N ARG A 357 -11.19 1.19 6.11
CA ARG A 357 -11.34 2.11 4.98
C ARG A 357 -11.30 3.58 5.46
N MET A 358 -11.91 3.88 6.61
CA MET A 358 -11.85 5.21 7.21
C MET A 358 -10.42 5.60 7.57
N ILE A 359 -9.71 4.77 8.32
CA ILE A 359 -8.32 5.00 8.73
C ILE A 359 -7.42 5.20 7.51
N ASN A 360 -7.50 4.33 6.51
CA ASN A 360 -6.68 4.45 5.30
C ASN A 360 -7.01 5.72 4.53
N SER A 361 -8.28 6.11 4.44
CA SER A 361 -8.69 7.34 3.76
C SER A 361 -8.14 8.60 4.44
N ILE A 362 -8.14 8.64 5.79
CA ILE A 362 -7.55 9.75 6.54
C ILE A 362 -6.02 9.72 6.40
N ASP A 363 -5.41 8.57 6.49
CA ASP A 363 -3.95 8.42 6.37
C ASP A 363 -3.44 8.88 5.00
N ASP A 364 -4.10 8.48 3.90
CA ASP A 364 -3.80 8.94 2.55
C ASP A 364 -3.94 10.47 2.41
N TYR A 365 -4.94 11.06 3.06
CA TYR A 365 -5.11 12.50 3.13
C TYR A 365 -3.96 13.17 3.90
N LEU A 366 -3.59 12.64 5.06
CA LEU A 366 -2.50 13.19 5.88
C LEU A 366 -1.14 13.05 5.19
N LEU A 367 -0.91 11.95 4.50
CA LEU A 367 0.30 11.73 3.70
C LEU A 367 0.33 12.56 2.43
N LYS A 368 -0.80 13.19 2.06
CA LYS A 368 -0.96 13.95 0.80
C LYS A 368 -0.51 13.15 -0.43
N TYR A 369 -0.75 11.84 -0.39
CA TYR A 369 -0.21 10.88 -1.35
C TYR A 369 -0.59 11.22 -2.80
N PHE A 370 -1.85 11.63 -3.02
CA PHE A 370 -2.34 12.00 -4.35
C PHE A 370 -2.43 13.51 -4.57
N GLY A 371 -1.89 14.33 -3.67
CA GLY A 371 -2.13 15.78 -3.67
C GLY A 371 -3.59 16.12 -3.37
N VAL A 372 -4.26 15.21 -2.68
CA VAL A 372 -5.70 15.27 -2.42
C VAL A 372 -5.95 16.12 -1.20
N GLU A 373 -6.87 17.04 -1.34
CA GLU A 373 -7.20 17.96 -0.26
C GLU A 373 -8.29 17.39 0.66
N ASN A 374 -9.34 16.79 0.10
CA ASN A 374 -10.45 16.25 0.90
C ASN A 374 -11.23 15.19 0.09
N ARG A 375 -11.62 14.08 0.73
CA ARG A 375 -12.41 13.03 0.08
C ARG A 375 -13.75 13.54 -0.45
N THR A 376 -14.41 14.42 0.28
CA THR A 376 -15.66 15.06 -0.16
C THR A 376 -15.45 15.88 -1.44
N GLU A 377 -14.33 16.58 -1.55
CA GLU A 377 -13.97 17.33 -2.76
C GLU A 377 -13.70 16.41 -3.94
N ILE A 378 -13.00 15.30 -3.73
CA ILE A 378 -12.78 14.28 -4.77
C ILE A 378 -14.10 13.75 -5.27
N TYR A 379 -15.00 13.42 -4.37
CA TYR A 379 -16.32 12.92 -4.71
C TYR A 379 -17.13 13.95 -5.52
N GLN A 380 -17.10 15.22 -5.11
CA GLN A 380 -17.72 16.31 -5.88
C GLN A 380 -17.08 16.48 -7.27
N GLN A 381 -15.77 16.30 -7.37
CA GLN A 381 -15.06 16.34 -8.64
C GLN A 381 -15.45 15.15 -9.53
N ILE A 382 -15.53 13.93 -8.98
CA ILE A 382 -16.00 12.75 -9.72
C ILE A 382 -17.41 12.96 -10.28
N ASN A 383 -18.32 13.52 -9.47
CA ASN A 383 -19.70 13.78 -9.92
C ASN A 383 -19.79 14.79 -11.07
N LYS A 384 -18.85 15.73 -11.15
CA LYS A 384 -18.76 16.70 -12.25
C LYS A 384 -18.10 16.16 -13.51
N LEU A 385 -17.39 15.01 -13.44
CA LEU A 385 -16.74 14.43 -14.62
C LEU A 385 -17.77 14.04 -15.68
N THR A 386 -17.45 14.36 -16.92
CA THR A 386 -18.23 14.02 -18.09
C THR A 386 -17.57 12.89 -18.87
N VAL A 387 -18.31 12.32 -19.83
CA VAL A 387 -17.74 11.34 -20.76
C VAL A 387 -16.60 11.94 -21.58
N ASP A 388 -16.70 13.22 -21.97
CA ASP A 388 -15.64 13.88 -22.76
C ASP A 388 -14.36 14.09 -21.96
N ASP A 389 -14.45 14.28 -20.63
CA ASP A 389 -13.29 14.36 -19.74
C ASP A 389 -12.53 13.03 -19.70
N LEU A 390 -13.23 11.90 -19.63
CA LEU A 390 -12.58 10.58 -19.65
C LEU A 390 -12.03 10.23 -21.03
N ILE A 391 -12.78 10.46 -22.10
CA ILE A 391 -12.33 10.18 -23.47
C ILE A 391 -11.06 10.96 -23.80
N LYS A 392 -10.91 12.18 -23.31
CA LYS A 392 -9.69 12.95 -23.50
C LYS A 392 -8.45 12.22 -22.94
N SER A 393 -8.59 11.49 -21.84
CA SER A 393 -7.52 10.69 -21.24
C SER A 393 -7.40 9.32 -21.91
N THR A 394 -8.52 8.61 -22.15
CA THR A 394 -8.51 7.25 -22.73
C THR A 394 -8.02 7.22 -24.17
N LYS A 395 -8.25 8.26 -24.96
CA LYS A 395 -7.68 8.42 -26.30
C LYS A 395 -6.15 8.56 -26.32
N THR A 396 -5.53 8.83 -25.17
CA THR A 396 -4.07 8.86 -25.05
C THR A 396 -3.47 7.49 -24.77
N LEU A 397 -4.31 6.47 -24.52
CA LEU A 397 -3.86 5.11 -24.28
C LEU A 397 -3.06 4.59 -25.47
N LYS A 398 -1.80 4.26 -25.20
CA LYS A 398 -0.88 3.69 -26.18
C LYS A 398 -0.24 2.45 -25.57
N ARG A 399 -0.49 1.29 -26.17
CA ARG A 399 0.15 0.04 -25.74
C ARG A 399 1.66 0.17 -25.85
N LYS A 400 2.35 -0.15 -24.76
CA LYS A 400 3.80 -0.05 -24.65
C LYS A 400 4.47 -1.40 -24.67
N ASN A 401 3.84 -2.36 -23.99
CA ASN A 401 4.50 -3.61 -23.70
C ASN A 401 3.46 -4.71 -23.40
N VAL A 402 3.81 -5.95 -23.77
CA VAL A 402 3.17 -7.16 -23.27
C VAL A 402 4.25 -7.94 -22.53
N PHE A 403 4.04 -8.16 -21.23
CA PHE A 403 4.89 -9.01 -20.43
C PHE A 403 4.14 -10.28 -20.07
N MET A 404 4.79 -11.43 -20.30
CA MET A 404 4.18 -12.73 -19.99
C MET A 404 5.17 -13.62 -19.25
N VAL A 405 4.75 -14.13 -18.09
CA VAL A 405 5.37 -15.29 -17.48
C VAL A 405 4.64 -16.52 -18.00
N ARG A 406 5.29 -17.22 -18.93
CA ARG A 406 4.72 -18.36 -19.61
C ARG A 406 4.94 -19.64 -18.81
N SER A 407 3.87 -20.42 -18.63
CA SER A 407 3.97 -21.76 -18.07
C SER A 407 4.79 -22.68 -19.00
N LYS A 408 5.80 -23.36 -18.43
CA LYS A 408 6.46 -24.43 -19.15
C LYS A 408 5.45 -25.54 -19.42
N SER A 409 5.42 -26.05 -20.65
CA SER A 409 4.72 -27.31 -20.93
C SER A 409 5.44 -28.41 -20.15
N ASP A 410 4.71 -29.21 -19.41
CA ASP A 410 5.17 -30.53 -19.05
C ASP A 410 5.39 -31.30 -20.38
N GLU A 411 6.67 -31.52 -20.75
CA GLU A 411 7.00 -32.50 -21.75
C GLU A 411 6.88 -33.90 -21.18
#